data_85b0b631c61472377ed66c0eb7710b69
#
_entry.id   85b0b631c61472377ed66c0eb7710b69
#
_cell.length_a   1.000
_cell.length_b   1.000
_cell.length_c   1.000
_cell.angle_alpha   90.00
_cell.angle_beta   90.00
_cell.angle_gamma   90.00
#
_symmetry.space_group_name_H-M   'P 1'
#
loop_
_entity.id
_entity.type
_entity.pdbx_description
1 polymer ?
#
loop_
_entity_poly.entity_id
_entity_poly.type
_entity_poly.pdbx_seq_one_letter_code
_entity_poly.pdbx_strand_id
1 'polypeptide(L)'
;MSAVAPAFGVAPLGAALLDDPVAFLSAEHARQVALLSHLERLARAPGARGARMMAQALLRWLETELPLHIADEERSLHPRLRPHDATAALRRLSAEHERDARLVAPVVAGLRQLAAGALAGGGFAGATGTFARLHRQHLAFEEAVVRPLARAVLTPEAARELAAEMAARRGLTKDGTCPTAR
;
A
#
# COMPACT_ATOMS: atom_id res chain seq x y z
N MET A 1 -27.16 6.51 11.34
CA MET A 1 -26.95 5.36 10.44
C MET A 1 -25.55 4.84 10.71
N SER A 2 -25.42 3.74 11.46
CA SER A 2 -24.12 3.12 11.79
C SER A 2 -23.48 2.58 10.51
N ALA A 3 -22.30 3.08 10.16
CA ALA A 3 -21.47 2.48 9.13
C ALA A 3 -21.00 1.13 9.64
N VAL A 4 -21.54 0.04 9.07
CA VAL A 4 -21.03 -1.31 9.29
C VAL A 4 -19.59 -1.33 8.79
N ALA A 5 -18.64 -1.46 9.71
CA ALA A 5 -17.23 -1.65 9.37
C ALA A 5 -17.10 -2.85 8.40
N PRO A 6 -16.34 -2.75 7.32
CA PRO A 6 -16.16 -3.86 6.40
C PRO A 6 -15.49 -5.02 7.14
N ALA A 7 -16.16 -6.16 7.20
CA ALA A 7 -15.82 -7.37 7.96
C ALA A 7 -14.55 -8.11 7.48
N PHE A 8 -13.59 -7.45 6.78
CA PHE A 8 -12.51 -8.12 6.04
C PHE A 8 -11.09 -7.66 6.38
N GLY A 9 -10.89 -6.87 7.44
CA GLY A 9 -9.52 -6.40 7.78
C GLY A 9 -8.85 -5.52 6.70
N VAL A 10 -9.65 -4.92 5.80
CA VAL A 10 -9.17 -4.08 4.68
C VAL A 10 -9.26 -2.58 4.97
N ALA A 11 -9.67 -2.19 6.18
CA ALA A 11 -9.75 -0.78 6.55
C ALA A 11 -8.34 -0.13 6.51
N PRO A 12 -8.23 1.14 6.08
CA PRO A 12 -7.00 1.89 6.21
C PRO A 12 -6.50 1.96 7.65
N LEU A 13 -5.18 2.09 7.84
CA LEU A 13 -4.59 2.25 9.16
C LEU A 13 -4.98 3.60 9.78
N GLY A 14 -5.09 3.62 11.11
CA GLY A 14 -5.38 4.84 11.85
C GLY A 14 -4.20 5.82 11.86
N ALA A 15 -4.49 7.12 11.82
CA ALA A 15 -3.49 8.19 11.81
C ALA A 15 -2.56 8.17 13.04
N ALA A 16 -3.04 7.70 14.18
CA ALA A 16 -2.23 7.59 15.41
C ALA A 16 -0.98 6.71 15.27
N LEU A 17 -0.96 5.78 14.31
CA LEU A 17 0.23 4.97 14.04
C LEU A 17 1.37 5.76 13.37
N LEU A 18 1.11 6.96 12.84
CA LEU A 18 2.14 7.82 12.24
C LEU A 18 3.14 8.39 13.25
N ASP A 19 2.88 8.28 14.55
CA ASP A 19 3.85 8.69 15.60
C ASP A 19 5.17 7.88 15.52
N ASP A 20 5.11 6.63 15.03
CA ASP A 20 6.28 5.86 14.58
C ASP A 20 6.15 5.57 13.07
N PRO A 21 6.73 6.39 12.19
CA PRO A 21 6.56 6.25 10.74
C PRO A 21 7.14 4.94 10.19
N VAL A 22 8.18 4.38 10.82
CA VAL A 22 8.75 3.09 10.39
C VAL A 22 7.82 1.95 10.78
N ALA A 23 7.24 1.98 11.98
CA ALA A 23 6.23 0.99 12.40
C ALA A 23 4.95 1.12 11.56
N PHE A 24 4.53 2.34 11.21
CA PHE A 24 3.40 2.57 10.32
C PHE A 24 3.60 1.89 8.96
N LEU A 25 4.75 2.08 8.31
CA LEU A 25 5.07 1.45 7.03
C LEU A 25 5.08 -0.09 7.15
N SER A 26 5.64 -0.66 8.21
CA SER A 26 5.59 -2.11 8.44
C SER A 26 4.17 -2.63 8.66
N ALA A 27 3.32 -1.86 9.34
CA ALA A 27 1.90 -2.20 9.50
C ALA A 27 1.14 -2.12 8.16
N GLU A 28 1.48 -1.15 7.29
CA GLU A 28 0.95 -1.10 5.93
C GLU A 28 1.38 -2.33 5.11
N HIS A 29 2.63 -2.79 5.20
CA HIS A 29 3.09 -4.02 4.55
C HIS A 29 2.30 -5.24 4.99
N ALA A 30 2.10 -5.43 6.31
CA ALA A 30 1.30 -6.54 6.83
C ALA A 30 -0.14 -6.48 6.29
N ARG A 31 -0.73 -5.29 6.22
CA ARG A 31 -2.05 -5.07 5.63
C ARG A 31 -2.06 -5.34 4.12
N GLN A 32 -1.05 -4.91 3.37
CA GLN A 32 -0.93 -5.18 1.93
C GLN A 32 -0.86 -6.68 1.64
N VAL A 33 -0.13 -7.48 2.44
CA VAL A 33 -0.10 -8.94 2.33
C VAL A 33 -1.50 -9.54 2.50
N ALA A 34 -2.31 -9.03 3.43
CA ALA A 34 -3.70 -9.46 3.60
C ALA A 34 -4.57 -9.07 2.39
N LEU A 35 -4.41 -7.84 1.86
CA LEU A 35 -5.12 -7.36 0.67
C LEU A 35 -4.77 -8.18 -0.58
N LEU A 36 -3.51 -8.55 -0.77
CA LEU A 36 -3.08 -9.45 -1.84
C LEU A 36 -3.76 -10.82 -1.74
N SER A 37 -3.95 -11.33 -0.53
CA SER A 37 -4.67 -12.60 -0.31
C SER A 37 -6.15 -12.49 -0.63
N HIS A 38 -6.78 -11.34 -0.35
CA HIS A 38 -8.15 -11.05 -0.78
C HIS A 38 -8.25 -10.94 -2.29
N LEU A 39 -7.30 -10.26 -2.94
CA LEU A 39 -7.24 -10.10 -4.38
C LEU A 39 -7.14 -11.45 -5.10
N GLU A 40 -6.27 -12.35 -4.65
CA GLU A 40 -6.13 -13.70 -5.19
C GLU A 40 -7.39 -14.55 -4.99
N ARG A 41 -8.06 -14.45 -3.82
CA ARG A 41 -9.34 -15.12 -3.59
C ARG A 41 -10.43 -14.63 -4.53
N LEU A 42 -10.51 -13.31 -4.72
CA LEU A 42 -11.45 -12.69 -5.65
C LEU A 42 -11.18 -13.16 -7.10
N ALA A 43 -9.91 -13.24 -7.50
CA ALA A 43 -9.54 -13.71 -8.83
C ALA A 43 -9.91 -15.19 -9.09
N ARG A 44 -9.87 -16.03 -8.04
CA ARG A 44 -10.30 -17.45 -8.13
C ARG A 44 -11.81 -17.62 -8.11
N ALA A 45 -12.55 -16.71 -7.48
CA ALA A 45 -14.00 -16.81 -7.32
C ALA A 45 -14.68 -15.44 -7.56
N PRO A 46 -14.64 -14.91 -8.78
CA PRO A 46 -15.13 -13.56 -9.10
C PRO A 46 -16.65 -13.40 -8.96
N GLY A 47 -17.39 -14.51 -9.01
CA GLY A 47 -18.85 -14.54 -8.80
C GLY A 47 -19.30 -14.77 -7.36
N ALA A 48 -18.39 -14.85 -6.39
CA ALA A 48 -18.73 -15.10 -5.00
C ALA A 48 -19.55 -13.95 -4.39
N ARG A 49 -20.37 -14.29 -3.38
CA ARG A 49 -21.12 -13.29 -2.61
C ARG A 49 -20.14 -12.23 -2.02
N GLY A 50 -20.43 -10.95 -2.27
CA GLY A 50 -19.59 -9.85 -1.81
C GLY A 50 -18.42 -9.50 -2.74
N ALA A 51 -18.24 -10.19 -3.87
CA ALA A 51 -17.17 -9.92 -4.83
C ALA A 51 -17.12 -8.46 -5.29
N ARG A 52 -18.27 -7.83 -5.56
CA ARG A 52 -18.38 -6.43 -5.95
C ARG A 52 -17.83 -5.48 -4.87
N MET A 53 -18.22 -5.67 -3.61
CA MET A 53 -17.72 -4.85 -2.51
C MET A 53 -16.23 -5.05 -2.28
N MET A 54 -15.74 -6.28 -2.40
CA MET A 54 -14.32 -6.59 -2.31
C MET A 54 -13.54 -5.93 -3.44
N ALA A 55 -14.04 -5.98 -4.67
CA ALA A 55 -13.43 -5.32 -5.82
C ALA A 55 -13.33 -3.80 -5.59
N GLN A 56 -14.36 -3.16 -5.06
CA GLN A 56 -14.35 -1.72 -4.73
C GLN A 56 -13.30 -1.37 -3.65
N ALA A 57 -13.19 -2.21 -2.61
CA ALA A 57 -12.18 -2.00 -1.56
C ALA A 57 -10.75 -2.16 -2.09
N LEU A 58 -10.50 -3.17 -2.93
CA LEU A 58 -9.21 -3.41 -3.56
C LEU A 58 -8.85 -2.33 -4.58
N LEU A 59 -9.82 -1.79 -5.32
CA LEU A 59 -9.61 -0.64 -6.20
C LEU A 59 -9.14 0.58 -5.42
N ARG A 60 -9.82 0.93 -4.32
CA ARG A 60 -9.39 2.05 -3.48
C ARG A 60 -7.97 1.87 -2.97
N TRP A 61 -7.61 0.65 -2.52
CA TRP A 61 -6.24 0.37 -2.14
C TRP A 61 -5.25 0.64 -3.27
N LEU A 62 -5.45 0.01 -4.45
CA LEU A 62 -4.51 0.11 -5.57
C LEU A 62 -4.45 1.51 -6.20
N GLU A 63 -5.55 2.25 -6.21
CA GLU A 63 -5.64 3.56 -6.88
C GLU A 63 -5.32 4.74 -5.96
N THR A 64 -5.43 4.55 -4.64
CA THR A 64 -5.27 5.67 -3.68
C THR A 64 -4.19 5.38 -2.64
N GLU A 65 -4.27 4.24 -1.95
CA GLU A 65 -3.44 3.99 -0.78
C GLU A 65 -2.04 3.51 -1.15
N LEU A 66 -1.92 2.60 -2.11
CA LEU A 66 -0.63 2.11 -2.60
C LEU A 66 0.25 3.23 -3.21
N PRO A 67 -0.29 4.15 -4.04
CA PRO A 67 0.48 5.31 -4.49
C PRO A 67 0.97 6.23 -3.37
N LEU A 68 0.19 6.40 -2.30
CA LEU A 68 0.63 7.17 -1.12
C LEU A 68 1.77 6.49 -0.40
N HIS A 69 1.67 5.17 -0.20
CA HIS A 69 2.72 4.35 0.40
C HIS A 69 4.04 4.45 -0.37
N ILE A 70 4.02 4.25 -1.69
CA ILE A 70 5.19 4.40 -2.56
C ILE A 70 5.76 5.83 -2.47
N ALA A 71 4.91 6.85 -2.41
CA ALA A 71 5.38 8.24 -2.26
C ALA A 71 6.01 8.49 -0.89
N ASP A 72 5.55 7.85 0.18
CA ASP A 72 6.16 7.92 1.49
C ASP A 72 7.58 7.33 1.49
N GLU A 73 7.78 6.26 0.77
CA GLU A 73 9.09 5.63 0.63
C GLU A 73 10.01 6.43 -0.29
N GLU A 74 9.61 6.65 -1.54
CA GLU A 74 10.49 7.25 -2.55
C GLU A 74 10.81 8.72 -2.28
N ARG A 75 9.84 9.48 -1.78
CA ARG A 75 9.99 10.94 -1.60
C ARG A 75 10.45 11.34 -0.20
N SER A 76 10.27 10.46 0.78
CA SER A 76 10.57 10.81 2.17
C SER A 76 11.56 9.85 2.84
N LEU A 77 11.32 8.54 2.84
CA LEU A 77 12.20 7.60 3.51
C LEU A 77 13.50 7.37 2.73
N HIS A 78 13.43 7.01 1.45
CA HIS A 78 14.61 6.67 0.65
C HIS A 78 15.66 7.79 0.58
N PRO A 79 15.30 9.09 0.43
CA PRO A 79 16.28 10.18 0.49
C PRO A 79 17.08 10.21 1.79
N ARG A 80 16.45 9.87 2.92
CA ARG A 80 17.10 9.83 4.24
C ARG A 80 18.04 8.63 4.40
N LEU A 81 17.84 7.57 3.63
CA LEU A 81 18.67 6.37 3.68
C LEU A 81 19.86 6.39 2.71
N ARG A 82 19.81 7.21 1.65
CA ARG A 82 20.88 7.30 0.64
C ARG A 82 22.29 7.50 1.21
N PRO A 83 22.50 8.33 2.26
CA PRO A 83 23.83 8.54 2.83
C PRO A 83 24.40 7.31 3.56
N HIS A 84 23.61 6.25 3.77
CA HIS A 84 23.93 5.10 4.61
C HIS A 84 24.15 3.80 3.82
N ASP A 85 24.84 3.88 2.66
CA ASP A 85 25.19 2.75 1.78
C ASP A 85 23.99 1.93 1.29
N ALA A 86 22.83 2.58 1.14
CA ALA A 86 21.59 1.95 0.69
C ALA A 86 21.39 1.97 -0.83
N THR A 87 22.30 2.56 -1.60
CA THR A 87 22.11 2.89 -3.02
C THR A 87 21.68 1.72 -3.89
N ALA A 88 22.27 0.54 -3.70
CA ALA A 88 21.91 -0.65 -4.48
C ALA A 88 20.50 -1.16 -4.13
N ALA A 89 20.16 -1.20 -2.84
CA ALA A 89 18.83 -1.59 -2.37
C ALA A 89 17.75 -0.63 -2.87
N LEU A 90 17.98 0.68 -2.74
CA LEU A 90 17.03 1.71 -3.17
C LEU A 90 16.81 1.72 -4.69
N ARG A 91 17.87 1.51 -5.49
CA ARG A 91 17.70 1.36 -6.96
C ARG A 91 16.87 0.14 -7.33
N ARG A 92 17.08 -0.98 -6.62
CA ARG A 92 16.27 -2.17 -6.80
C ARG A 92 14.80 -1.87 -6.51
N LEU A 93 14.49 -1.21 -5.40
CA LEU A 93 13.11 -0.89 -5.01
C LEU A 93 12.43 0.04 -6.01
N SER A 94 13.11 1.10 -6.47
CA SER A 94 12.54 1.97 -7.50
C SER A 94 12.21 1.21 -8.79
N ALA A 95 13.07 0.29 -9.24
CA ALA A 95 12.79 -0.55 -10.39
C ALA A 95 11.63 -1.53 -10.15
N GLU A 96 11.48 -2.02 -8.92
CA GLU A 96 10.35 -2.87 -8.52
C GLU A 96 9.04 -2.08 -8.48
N HIS A 97 9.02 -0.84 -8.00
CA HIS A 97 7.86 0.05 -8.05
C HIS A 97 7.41 0.32 -9.48
N GLU A 98 8.35 0.63 -10.39
CA GLU A 98 8.03 0.82 -11.81
C GLU A 98 7.47 -0.46 -12.47
N ARG A 99 8.00 -1.62 -12.13
CA ARG A 99 7.48 -2.92 -12.59
C ARG A 99 6.07 -3.14 -12.07
N ASP A 100 5.85 -2.92 -10.76
CA ASP A 100 4.55 -3.14 -10.11
C ASP A 100 3.48 -2.19 -10.66
N ALA A 101 3.82 -0.94 -10.96
CA ALA A 101 2.91 0.00 -11.63
C ALA A 101 2.40 -0.53 -12.98
N ARG A 102 3.27 -1.20 -13.77
CA ARG A 102 2.85 -1.85 -15.03
C ARG A 102 1.96 -3.07 -14.80
N LEU A 103 2.24 -3.85 -13.75
CA LEU A 103 1.47 -5.06 -13.41
C LEU A 103 0.10 -4.74 -12.81
N VAL A 104 -0.03 -3.62 -12.12
CA VAL A 104 -1.29 -3.19 -11.48
C VAL A 104 -2.35 -2.80 -12.53
N ALA A 105 -1.97 -2.25 -13.67
CA ALA A 105 -2.93 -1.76 -14.66
C ALA A 105 -3.96 -2.81 -15.12
N PRO A 106 -3.58 -4.03 -15.55
CA PRO A 106 -4.56 -5.07 -15.92
C PRO A 106 -5.36 -5.59 -14.69
N VAL A 107 -4.79 -5.57 -13.48
CA VAL A 107 -5.52 -5.93 -12.26
C VAL A 107 -6.62 -4.92 -11.97
N VAL A 108 -6.31 -3.63 -12.03
CA VAL A 108 -7.28 -2.54 -11.85
C VAL A 108 -8.40 -2.62 -12.89
N ALA A 109 -8.06 -2.89 -14.16
CA ALA A 109 -9.06 -3.05 -15.21
C ALA A 109 -10.05 -4.18 -14.89
N GLY A 110 -9.57 -5.35 -14.45
CA GLY A 110 -10.43 -6.46 -14.03
C GLY A 110 -11.27 -6.15 -12.78
N LEU A 111 -10.67 -5.48 -11.80
CA LEU A 111 -11.39 -5.04 -10.60
C LEU A 111 -12.52 -4.04 -10.92
N ARG A 112 -12.30 -3.11 -11.86
CA ARG A 112 -13.33 -2.16 -12.32
C ARG A 112 -14.50 -2.88 -12.96
N GLN A 113 -14.26 -3.93 -13.75
CA GLN A 113 -15.31 -4.77 -14.32
C GLN A 113 -16.13 -5.45 -13.22
N LEU A 114 -15.46 -6.07 -12.24
CA LEU A 114 -16.15 -6.72 -11.10
C LEU A 114 -16.92 -5.70 -10.24
N ALA A 115 -16.38 -4.54 -9.99
CA ALA A 115 -17.04 -3.46 -9.25
C ALA A 115 -18.29 -2.94 -9.97
N ALA A 116 -18.31 -2.97 -11.31
CA ALA A 116 -19.47 -2.65 -12.15
C ALA A 116 -20.48 -3.81 -12.25
N GLY A 117 -20.17 -4.98 -11.67
CA GLY A 117 -21.04 -6.17 -11.75
C GLY A 117 -20.87 -7.01 -13.02
N ALA A 118 -19.81 -6.73 -13.81
CA ALA A 118 -19.44 -7.53 -14.96
C ALA A 118 -18.40 -8.61 -14.57
N LEU A 119 -18.22 -9.61 -15.42
CA LEU A 119 -17.14 -10.59 -15.25
C LEU A 119 -15.80 -9.96 -15.65
N ALA A 120 -14.76 -10.24 -14.87
CA ALA A 120 -13.40 -9.86 -15.25
C ALA A 120 -12.93 -10.63 -16.51
N GLY A 121 -12.17 -9.97 -17.35
CA GLY A 121 -11.58 -10.59 -18.55
C GLY A 121 -10.64 -11.74 -18.23
N GLY A 122 -10.43 -12.66 -19.18
CA GLY A 122 -9.68 -13.92 -18.97
C GLY A 122 -8.22 -13.76 -18.50
N GLY A 123 -7.62 -12.57 -18.65
CA GLY A 123 -6.26 -12.28 -18.16
C GLY A 123 -6.19 -11.87 -16.68
N PHE A 124 -7.31 -11.56 -16.03
CA PHE A 124 -7.34 -11.00 -14.67
C PHE A 124 -6.67 -11.91 -13.63
N ALA A 125 -6.98 -13.21 -13.64
CA ALA A 125 -6.41 -14.14 -12.67
C ALA A 125 -4.89 -14.29 -12.82
N GLY A 126 -4.38 -14.35 -14.05
CA GLY A 126 -2.96 -14.41 -14.34
C GLY A 126 -2.22 -13.13 -13.92
N ALA A 127 -2.77 -11.97 -14.27
CA ALA A 127 -2.22 -10.67 -13.87
C ALA A 127 -2.18 -10.53 -12.34
N THR A 128 -3.28 -10.90 -11.67
CA THR A 128 -3.37 -10.91 -10.20
C THR A 128 -2.31 -11.80 -9.56
N GLY A 129 -2.15 -13.05 -10.03
CA GLY A 129 -1.16 -13.97 -9.46
C GLY A 129 0.28 -13.47 -9.64
N THR A 130 0.58 -12.89 -10.81
CA THR A 130 1.91 -12.31 -11.07
C THR A 130 2.20 -11.12 -10.17
N PHE A 131 1.28 -10.15 -10.12
CA PHE A 131 1.41 -8.99 -9.25
C PHE A 131 1.54 -9.40 -7.79
N ALA A 132 0.64 -10.23 -7.28
CA ALA A 132 0.63 -10.63 -5.86
C ALA A 132 1.92 -11.32 -5.44
N ARG A 133 2.47 -12.18 -6.27
CA ARG A 133 3.73 -12.88 -5.99
C ARG A 133 4.92 -11.90 -5.95
N LEU A 134 5.03 -11.03 -6.95
CA LEU A 134 6.17 -10.11 -7.06
C LEU A 134 6.11 -9.02 -5.99
N HIS A 135 4.92 -8.50 -5.71
CA HIS A 135 4.74 -7.50 -4.66
C HIS A 135 5.02 -8.06 -3.26
N ARG A 136 4.65 -9.31 -2.95
CA ARG A 136 5.07 -9.95 -1.69
C ARG A 136 6.58 -10.08 -1.56
N GLN A 137 7.29 -10.38 -2.65
CA GLN A 137 8.76 -10.44 -2.65
C GLN A 137 9.37 -9.05 -2.38
N HIS A 138 8.79 -8.02 -2.97
CA HIS A 138 9.14 -6.64 -2.73
C HIS A 138 8.98 -6.27 -1.25
N LEU A 139 7.79 -6.45 -0.68
CA LEU A 139 7.52 -6.17 0.73
C LEU A 139 8.46 -6.94 1.69
N ALA A 140 8.71 -8.21 1.40
CA ALA A 140 9.63 -9.03 2.19
C ALA A 140 11.07 -8.50 2.15
N PHE A 141 11.52 -8.00 1.00
CA PHE A 141 12.83 -7.39 0.88
C PHE A 141 12.93 -6.08 1.68
N GLU A 142 11.91 -5.23 1.64
CA GLU A 142 11.88 -4.00 2.43
C GLU A 142 11.90 -4.27 3.93
N GLU A 143 11.09 -5.22 4.41
CA GLU A 143 11.10 -5.61 5.82
C GLU A 143 12.45 -6.18 6.27
N ALA A 144 13.14 -6.91 5.40
CA ALA A 144 14.42 -7.52 5.74
C ALA A 144 15.61 -6.55 5.67
N VAL A 145 15.56 -5.53 4.81
CA VAL A 145 16.71 -4.67 4.50
C VAL A 145 16.46 -3.23 4.87
N VAL A 146 15.36 -2.64 4.41
CA VAL A 146 15.12 -1.19 4.52
C VAL A 146 14.64 -0.82 5.92
N ARG A 147 13.71 -1.58 6.51
CA ARG A 147 13.17 -1.27 7.84
C ARG A 147 14.23 -1.33 8.94
N PRO A 148 15.10 -2.37 9.03
CA PRO A 148 16.19 -2.39 10.00
C PRO A 148 17.16 -1.22 9.81
N LEU A 149 17.53 -0.89 8.57
CA LEU A 149 18.39 0.24 8.27
C LEU A 149 17.73 1.56 8.73
N ALA A 150 16.45 1.78 8.38
CA ALA A 150 15.72 2.98 8.78
C ALA A 150 15.71 3.15 10.31
N ARG A 151 15.46 2.08 11.05
CA ARG A 151 15.49 2.10 12.52
C ARG A 151 16.87 2.39 13.09
N ALA A 152 17.93 1.96 12.40
CA ALA A 152 19.30 2.16 12.86
C ALA A 152 19.82 3.59 12.62
N VAL A 153 19.36 4.25 11.53
CA VAL A 153 19.99 5.51 11.07
C VAL A 153 19.09 6.74 11.24
N LEU A 154 17.77 6.60 11.34
CA LEU A 154 16.89 7.76 11.53
C LEU A 154 17.03 8.32 12.94
N THR A 155 17.39 9.60 13.02
CA THR A 155 17.33 10.33 14.29
C THR A 155 15.86 10.59 14.69
N PRO A 156 15.58 10.89 15.97
CA PRO A 156 14.22 11.25 16.40
C PRO A 156 13.65 12.45 15.61
N GLU A 157 14.49 13.42 15.22
CA GLU A 157 14.11 14.57 14.41
C GLU A 157 13.70 14.14 12.99
N ALA A 158 14.54 13.34 12.32
CA ALA A 158 14.27 12.85 10.97
C ALA A 158 13.01 11.96 10.95
N ALA A 159 12.76 11.19 12.00
CA ALA A 159 11.54 10.39 12.14
C ALA A 159 10.29 11.28 12.28
N ARG A 160 10.36 12.37 13.07
CA ARG A 160 9.23 13.32 13.19
C ARG A 160 8.96 14.05 11.88
N GLU A 161 9.99 14.44 11.14
CA GLU A 161 9.84 15.06 9.80
C GLU A 161 9.19 14.07 8.82
N LEU A 162 9.66 12.82 8.79
CA LEU A 162 9.09 11.76 7.97
C LEU A 162 7.60 11.57 8.29
N ALA A 163 7.24 11.46 9.57
CA ALA A 163 5.85 11.35 10.01
C ALA A 163 4.99 12.54 9.55
N ALA A 164 5.50 13.76 9.66
CA ALA A 164 4.81 14.98 9.23
C ALA A 164 4.57 15.00 7.71
N GLU A 165 5.55 14.59 6.91
CA GLU A 165 5.41 14.49 5.44
C GLU A 165 4.37 13.43 5.04
N MET A 166 4.37 12.27 5.72
CA MET A 166 3.40 11.20 5.50
C MET A 166 1.99 11.63 5.88
N ALA A 167 1.83 12.35 7.00
CA ALA A 167 0.55 12.92 7.44
C ALA A 167 0.03 13.95 6.44
N ALA A 168 0.89 14.87 5.98
CA ALA A 168 0.53 15.90 5.00
C ALA A 168 0.02 15.31 3.69
N ARG A 169 0.62 14.21 3.17
CA ARG A 169 0.12 13.52 1.97
C ARG A 169 -1.27 12.93 2.14
N ARG A 170 -1.65 12.63 3.38
CA ARG A 170 -2.99 12.09 3.73
C ARG A 170 -3.99 13.19 4.07
N GLY A 171 -3.59 14.48 3.95
CA GLY A 171 -4.43 15.62 4.31
C GLY A 171 -4.67 15.72 5.82
N LEU A 172 -3.80 15.13 6.65
CA LEU A 172 -3.90 15.21 8.11
C LEU A 172 -3.13 16.44 8.61
N THR A 173 -3.71 17.16 9.56
CA THR A 173 -3.02 18.22 10.31
C THR A 173 -2.07 17.63 11.35
N LYS A 174 -1.18 18.47 11.93
CA LYS A 174 -0.28 18.05 13.03
C LYS A 174 -1.02 17.40 14.21
N ASP A 175 -2.30 17.65 14.37
CA ASP A 175 -3.16 17.11 15.44
C ASP A 175 -3.95 15.87 14.98
N GLY A 176 -3.62 15.27 13.84
CA GLY A 176 -4.29 14.07 13.34
C GLY A 176 -5.75 14.28 12.88
N THR A 177 -6.21 15.51 12.83
CA THR A 177 -7.56 15.87 12.39
C THR A 177 -7.59 16.23 10.90
N CYS A 178 -8.56 15.68 10.17
CA CYS A 178 -8.83 16.12 8.81
C CYS A 178 -9.38 17.55 8.85
N PRO A 179 -8.85 18.53 8.06
CA PRO A 179 -9.49 19.83 7.95
C PRO A 179 -10.91 19.62 7.41
N THR A 180 -11.89 20.00 8.21
CA THR A 180 -13.30 20.03 7.76
C THR A 180 -13.41 20.89 6.52
N ALA A 181 -13.84 20.29 5.41
CA ALA A 181 -14.22 21.02 4.21
C ALA A 181 -15.29 22.07 4.58
N ARG A 182 -14.99 23.33 4.32
CA ARG A 182 -15.97 24.41 4.31
C ARG A 182 -16.71 24.44 2.99
#